data_b1be02f19a880119b85bbe2a4b211239
#
_entry.id   b1be02f19a880119b85bbe2a4b211239
#
_cell.length_a   1.000
_cell.length_b   1.000
_cell.length_c   1.000
_cell.angle_alpha   90.00
_cell.angle_beta   90.00
_cell.angle_gamma   90.00
#
_symmetry.space_group_name_H-M   'P 1'
#
loop_
_entity.id
_entity.type
_entity.pdbx_description
1 polymer ?
#
loop_
_entity_poly.entity_id
_entity_poly.type
_entity_poly.pdbx_seq_one_letter_code
_entity_poly.pdbx_strand_id
1 'polypeptide(L)'
;MSSDIHPETGTAAPPVPGRPAITRGLTLLFAVAGGAAVANLYWAQPLLDFIARDLHASTASAGWLVTATQVGYAAGIALVVPLGDVVNRRRLIPAMMAVAAVALVGCALAPSFGVLLIAITVLGLTTVAGQLLTPLAGDLADDAQRGQVVGIVVSGILTGILVSRTLSGLIADAAGWRTVFGVAAAADVGFAIVLYRVIPPLVPKARLPYPALIASVGAVIRHERALRWTMVLGATGFGVFTMFWTALTFLLSAPPFSYPVSVIGLFGLAGLAGALAAQRSGRLHDRGWSLPATGAAWGLALVAFVVAAVAGRTVAGVLIAIVLLDIAIQSANILNQSRLFTISGEARSRLNTAYITGNFIGGAVGSAAASLLWSAGGWTAVSVTAVALSCFALAVWAVGRRGPLVVTGD
;
A
#
# COMPACT_ATOMS: atom_id res chain seq x y z
N MET A 1 72.69 7.23 -4.84
CA MET A 1 71.75 6.68 -5.88
C MET A 1 70.34 6.80 -5.31
N SER A 2 69.71 7.90 -5.66
CA SER A 2 68.34 8.22 -5.24
C SER A 2 67.41 7.82 -6.38
N SER A 3 66.48 6.93 -6.15
CA SER A 3 65.49 6.51 -7.13
C SER A 3 64.21 7.31 -6.92
N ASP A 4 63.97 8.23 -7.82
CA ASP A 4 62.73 9.00 -7.91
C ASP A 4 61.58 8.07 -8.33
N ILE A 5 60.63 7.84 -7.43
CA ILE A 5 59.34 7.19 -7.74
C ILE A 5 58.36 8.33 -8.13
N HIS A 6 58.10 8.45 -9.43
CA HIS A 6 56.98 9.29 -9.93
C HIS A 6 55.65 8.67 -9.53
N PRO A 7 54.70 9.42 -8.97
CA PRO A 7 53.34 8.93 -8.79
C PRO A 7 52.65 8.86 -10.17
N GLU A 8 52.18 7.68 -10.54
CA GLU A 8 51.30 7.51 -11.70
C GLU A 8 50.05 8.35 -11.52
N THR A 9 49.88 9.31 -12.42
CA THR A 9 48.61 10.07 -12.54
C THR A 9 47.52 9.09 -12.98
N GLY A 10 46.68 8.70 -12.01
CA GLY A 10 45.50 7.90 -12.27
C GLY A 10 44.61 8.62 -13.29
N THR A 11 44.58 8.11 -14.50
CA THR A 11 43.62 8.50 -15.55
C THR A 11 42.22 8.21 -15.03
N ALA A 12 41.50 9.28 -14.68
CA ALA A 12 40.07 9.19 -14.37
C ALA A 12 39.36 8.50 -15.54
N ALA A 13 38.66 7.42 -15.25
CA ALA A 13 37.87 6.72 -16.25
C ALA A 13 36.94 7.70 -16.97
N PRO A 14 36.79 7.62 -18.29
CA PRO A 14 35.94 8.54 -19.04
C PRO A 14 34.50 8.47 -18.47
N PRO A 15 33.80 9.61 -18.38
CA PRO A 15 32.43 9.65 -17.88
C PRO A 15 31.56 8.76 -18.78
N VAL A 16 30.89 7.80 -18.19
CA VAL A 16 29.90 6.93 -18.86
C VAL A 16 28.86 7.85 -19.50
N PRO A 17 28.51 7.70 -20.80
CA PRO A 17 27.54 8.56 -21.46
C PRO A 17 26.27 8.67 -20.62
N GLY A 18 25.85 9.90 -20.30
CA GLY A 18 24.86 10.22 -19.30
C GLY A 18 23.56 9.44 -19.50
N ARG A 19 23.17 8.69 -18.47
CA ARG A 19 21.79 8.23 -18.33
C ARG A 19 20.91 9.48 -18.37
N PRO A 20 19.79 9.49 -19.13
CA PRO A 20 18.89 10.62 -19.10
C PRO A 20 18.41 10.82 -17.65
N ALA A 21 18.90 11.90 -17.02
CA ALA A 21 18.50 12.25 -15.66
C ALA A 21 16.99 12.47 -15.62
N ILE A 22 16.33 11.92 -14.59
CA ILE A 22 14.88 12.10 -14.42
C ILE A 22 14.55 13.60 -14.27
N THR A 23 13.66 14.11 -15.10
CA THR A 23 13.19 15.49 -14.99
C THR A 23 12.15 15.65 -13.88
N ARG A 24 11.97 16.87 -13.36
CA ARG A 24 10.89 17.17 -12.40
C ARG A 24 9.51 16.81 -12.95
N GLY A 25 9.26 17.07 -14.23
CA GLY A 25 8.00 16.71 -14.87
C GLY A 25 7.75 15.20 -14.89
N LEU A 26 8.79 14.40 -15.19
CA LEU A 26 8.69 12.95 -15.17
C LEU A 26 8.50 12.40 -13.75
N THR A 27 9.15 12.99 -12.75
CA THR A 27 8.95 12.64 -11.32
C THR A 27 7.52 12.91 -10.88
N LEU A 28 6.95 14.06 -11.22
CA LEU A 28 5.55 14.39 -10.92
C LEU A 28 4.57 13.48 -11.65
N LEU A 29 4.84 13.17 -12.93
CA LEU A 29 4.03 12.21 -13.69
C LEU A 29 4.02 10.83 -13.01
N PHE A 30 5.19 10.33 -12.55
CA PHE A 30 5.26 9.06 -11.83
C PHE A 30 4.53 9.11 -10.48
N ALA A 31 4.59 10.25 -9.78
CA ALA A 31 3.86 10.47 -8.54
C ALA A 31 2.34 10.41 -8.75
N VAL A 32 1.83 11.11 -9.76
CA VAL A 32 0.39 11.16 -10.07
C VAL A 32 -0.09 9.82 -10.63
N ALA A 33 0.63 9.22 -11.58
CA ALA A 33 0.28 7.92 -12.15
C ALA A 33 0.35 6.79 -11.10
N GLY A 34 1.36 6.82 -10.22
CA GLY A 34 1.46 5.88 -9.10
C GLY A 34 0.33 6.07 -8.09
N GLY A 35 -0.04 7.31 -7.82
CA GLY A 35 -1.20 7.65 -7.00
C GLY A 35 -2.51 7.16 -7.61
N ALA A 36 -2.73 7.38 -8.91
CA ALA A 36 -3.91 6.90 -9.63
C ALA A 36 -4.00 5.37 -9.64
N ALA A 37 -2.87 4.67 -9.90
CA ALA A 37 -2.83 3.22 -9.83
C ALA A 37 -3.20 2.70 -8.45
N VAL A 38 -2.63 3.26 -7.37
CA VAL A 38 -2.94 2.81 -6.01
C VAL A 38 -4.36 3.21 -5.58
N ALA A 39 -4.90 4.32 -6.10
CA ALA A 39 -6.28 4.75 -5.89
C ALA A 39 -7.29 3.64 -6.27
N ASN A 40 -6.97 2.83 -7.28
CA ASN A 40 -7.81 1.71 -7.75
C ASN A 40 -8.13 0.67 -6.66
N LEU A 41 -7.29 0.57 -5.62
CA LEU A 41 -7.54 -0.32 -4.49
C LEU A 41 -8.61 0.20 -3.52
N TYR A 42 -8.93 1.49 -3.59
CA TYR A 42 -9.72 2.17 -2.58
C TYR A 42 -11.04 2.76 -3.09
N TRP A 43 -11.30 2.75 -4.43
CA TRP A 43 -12.54 3.29 -5.00
C TRP A 43 -13.79 2.67 -4.41
N ALA A 44 -13.81 1.34 -4.22
CA ALA A 44 -14.98 0.65 -3.71
C ALA A 44 -15.22 0.86 -2.21
N GLN A 45 -14.18 1.22 -1.44
CA GLN A 45 -14.23 1.19 0.03
C GLN A 45 -15.32 2.09 0.64
N PRO A 46 -15.50 3.37 0.26
CA PRO A 46 -16.59 4.19 0.79
C PRO A 46 -17.96 3.83 0.21
N LEU A 47 -18.01 3.03 -0.84
CA LEU A 47 -19.22 2.72 -1.61
C LEU A 47 -19.86 1.38 -1.26
N LEU A 48 -19.34 0.64 -0.28
CA LEU A 48 -19.73 -0.75 -0.01
C LEU A 48 -21.23 -0.91 0.19
N ASP A 49 -21.85 -0.08 1.02
CA ASP A 49 -23.29 -0.13 1.28
C ASP A 49 -24.10 0.30 0.06
N PHE A 50 -23.65 1.32 -0.68
CA PHE A 50 -24.30 1.78 -1.90
C PHE A 50 -24.30 0.72 -2.99
N ILE A 51 -23.16 0.07 -3.24
CA ILE A 51 -23.02 -1.03 -4.22
C ILE A 51 -23.87 -2.23 -3.79
N ALA A 52 -23.86 -2.58 -2.49
CA ALA A 52 -24.65 -3.68 -1.97
C ALA A 52 -26.14 -3.49 -2.24
N ARG A 53 -26.68 -2.30 -1.96
CA ARG A 53 -28.09 -1.99 -2.23
C ARG A 53 -28.44 -2.08 -3.71
N ASP A 54 -27.61 -1.47 -4.57
CA ASP A 54 -27.85 -1.43 -6.03
C ASP A 54 -27.80 -2.84 -6.66
N LEU A 55 -26.89 -3.70 -6.20
CA LEU A 55 -26.73 -5.07 -6.69
C LEU A 55 -27.49 -6.12 -5.86
N HIS A 56 -28.39 -5.72 -4.97
CA HIS A 56 -29.21 -6.58 -4.12
C HIS A 56 -28.39 -7.61 -3.30
N ALA A 57 -27.18 -7.19 -2.86
CA ALA A 57 -26.28 -7.98 -2.03
C ALA A 57 -26.44 -7.60 -0.54
N SER A 58 -26.10 -8.52 0.36
CA SER A 58 -26.09 -8.20 1.80
C SER A 58 -24.92 -7.28 2.16
N THR A 59 -25.07 -6.50 3.23
CA THR A 59 -23.99 -5.68 3.78
C THR A 59 -22.75 -6.53 4.14
N ALA A 60 -22.97 -7.73 4.64
CA ALA A 60 -21.90 -8.69 4.92
C ALA A 60 -21.14 -9.11 3.63
N SER A 61 -21.85 -9.23 2.51
CA SER A 61 -21.24 -9.54 1.22
C SER A 61 -20.42 -8.37 0.67
N ALA A 62 -20.81 -7.13 0.94
CA ALA A 62 -20.16 -5.94 0.39
C ALA A 62 -18.66 -5.86 0.75
N GLY A 63 -18.29 -6.24 1.97
CA GLY A 63 -16.89 -6.23 2.38
C GLY A 63 -15.99 -7.21 1.62
N TRP A 64 -16.56 -8.24 0.97
CA TRP A 64 -15.80 -9.13 0.10
C TRP A 64 -15.21 -8.41 -1.12
N LEU A 65 -15.76 -7.25 -1.52
CA LEU A 65 -15.14 -6.43 -2.57
C LEU A 65 -13.76 -5.92 -2.15
N VAL A 66 -13.60 -5.49 -0.90
CA VAL A 66 -12.28 -5.09 -0.37
C VAL A 66 -11.38 -6.30 -0.27
N THR A 67 -11.88 -7.42 0.25
CA THR A 67 -11.12 -8.68 0.35
C THR A 67 -10.59 -9.12 -1.01
N ALA A 68 -11.45 -9.14 -2.03
CA ALA A 68 -11.12 -9.52 -3.40
C ALA A 68 -10.04 -8.61 -4.00
N THR A 69 -10.18 -7.29 -3.80
CA THR A 69 -9.16 -6.32 -4.22
C THR A 69 -7.81 -6.60 -3.55
N GLN A 70 -7.79 -6.87 -2.24
CA GLN A 70 -6.57 -7.13 -1.49
C GLN A 70 -5.91 -8.45 -1.90
N VAL A 71 -6.69 -9.52 -2.11
CA VAL A 71 -6.21 -10.81 -2.61
C VAL A 71 -5.60 -10.64 -4.01
N GLY A 72 -6.34 -9.97 -4.91
CA GLY A 72 -5.84 -9.66 -6.26
C GLY A 72 -4.51 -8.90 -6.19
N TYR A 73 -4.43 -7.87 -5.36
CA TYR A 73 -3.21 -7.06 -5.25
C TYR A 73 -2.03 -7.80 -4.60
N ALA A 74 -2.28 -8.62 -3.59
CA ALA A 74 -1.26 -9.51 -3.02
C ALA A 74 -0.68 -10.45 -4.10
N ALA A 75 -1.56 -11.06 -4.92
CA ALA A 75 -1.14 -11.88 -6.05
C ALA A 75 -0.37 -11.05 -7.10
N GLY A 76 -0.84 -9.83 -7.40
CA GLY A 76 -0.16 -8.91 -8.31
C GLY A 76 1.25 -8.54 -7.84
N ILE A 77 1.42 -8.23 -6.55
CA ILE A 77 2.74 -7.96 -5.97
C ILE A 77 3.64 -9.19 -6.05
N ALA A 78 3.13 -10.35 -5.68
CA ALA A 78 3.92 -11.58 -5.67
C ALA A 78 4.33 -12.04 -7.08
N LEU A 79 3.45 -11.87 -8.07
CA LEU A 79 3.62 -12.41 -9.41
C LEU A 79 4.05 -11.36 -10.44
N VAL A 80 3.44 -10.16 -10.44
CA VAL A 80 3.68 -9.17 -11.51
C VAL A 80 4.86 -8.25 -11.19
N VAL A 81 5.04 -7.84 -9.92
CA VAL A 81 6.16 -6.95 -9.57
C VAL A 81 7.52 -7.54 -9.93
N PRO A 82 7.82 -8.82 -9.67
CA PRO A 82 9.09 -9.44 -10.10
C PRO A 82 9.29 -9.48 -11.62
N LEU A 83 8.21 -9.47 -12.43
CA LEU A 83 8.32 -9.32 -13.88
C LEU A 83 9.01 -8.02 -14.28
N GLY A 84 8.89 -6.97 -13.47
CA GLY A 84 9.56 -5.69 -13.71
C GLY A 84 11.09 -5.77 -13.71
N ASP A 85 11.67 -6.84 -13.18
CA ASP A 85 13.12 -7.08 -13.24
C ASP A 85 13.55 -7.87 -14.48
N VAL A 86 12.64 -8.66 -15.08
CA VAL A 86 12.87 -9.52 -16.24
C VAL A 86 12.44 -8.88 -17.54
N VAL A 87 11.34 -8.12 -17.51
CA VAL A 87 10.73 -7.50 -18.68
C VAL A 87 11.01 -6.00 -18.71
N ASN A 88 11.03 -5.42 -19.91
CA ASN A 88 11.19 -3.97 -20.06
C ASN A 88 10.02 -3.22 -19.40
N ARG A 89 10.32 -2.47 -18.33
CA ARG A 89 9.34 -1.68 -17.57
C ARG A 89 8.61 -0.65 -18.41
N ARG A 90 9.23 -0.16 -19.48
CA ARG A 90 8.56 0.75 -20.44
C ARG A 90 7.32 0.12 -21.08
N ARG A 91 7.30 -1.21 -21.27
CA ARG A 91 6.15 -1.94 -21.81
C ARG A 91 5.25 -2.47 -20.70
N LEU A 92 5.85 -2.97 -19.61
CA LEU A 92 5.10 -3.60 -18.53
C LEU A 92 4.19 -2.63 -17.80
N ILE A 93 4.68 -1.44 -17.41
CA ILE A 93 3.90 -0.49 -16.62
C ILE A 93 2.67 0.00 -17.37
N PRO A 94 2.77 0.51 -18.63
CA PRO A 94 1.60 0.91 -19.38
C PRO A 94 0.65 -0.26 -19.69
N ALA A 95 1.18 -1.46 -19.94
CA ALA A 95 0.34 -2.64 -20.17
C ALA A 95 -0.48 -2.99 -18.93
N MET A 96 0.11 -2.94 -17.73
CA MET A 96 -0.63 -3.18 -16.47
C MET A 96 -1.71 -2.13 -16.26
N MET A 97 -1.45 -0.84 -16.52
CA MET A 97 -2.47 0.20 -16.44
C MET A 97 -3.59 0.02 -17.49
N ALA A 98 -3.24 -0.40 -18.70
CA ALA A 98 -4.25 -0.69 -19.73
C ALA A 98 -5.15 -1.88 -19.33
N VAL A 99 -4.58 -2.95 -18.78
CA VAL A 99 -5.36 -4.09 -18.27
C VAL A 99 -6.18 -3.69 -17.05
N ALA A 100 -5.65 -2.85 -16.15
CA ALA A 100 -6.40 -2.30 -15.03
C ALA A 100 -7.59 -1.44 -15.53
N ALA A 101 -7.40 -0.64 -16.58
CA ALA A 101 -8.48 0.12 -17.20
C ALA A 101 -9.60 -0.79 -17.75
N VAL A 102 -9.25 -1.91 -18.39
CA VAL A 102 -10.23 -2.91 -18.83
C VAL A 102 -10.98 -3.52 -17.64
N ALA A 103 -10.28 -3.84 -16.55
CA ALA A 103 -10.92 -4.34 -15.33
C ALA A 103 -11.86 -3.28 -14.70
N LEU A 104 -11.47 -2.00 -14.71
CA LEU A 104 -12.31 -0.88 -14.26
C LEU A 104 -13.56 -0.72 -15.10
N VAL A 105 -13.46 -0.87 -16.42
CA VAL A 105 -14.65 -0.93 -17.29
C VAL A 105 -15.54 -2.13 -16.92
N GLY A 106 -14.93 -3.29 -16.66
CA GLY A 106 -15.66 -4.46 -16.17
C GLY A 106 -16.37 -4.18 -14.83
N CYS A 107 -15.75 -3.44 -13.91
CA CYS A 107 -16.40 -2.99 -12.68
C CYS A 107 -17.58 -2.03 -12.96
N ALA A 108 -17.39 -1.05 -13.85
CA ALA A 108 -18.43 -0.07 -14.19
C ALA A 108 -19.67 -0.73 -14.85
N LEU A 109 -19.45 -1.75 -15.66
CA LEU A 109 -20.50 -2.46 -16.41
C LEU A 109 -21.04 -3.70 -15.68
N ALA A 110 -20.57 -4.01 -14.48
CA ALA A 110 -20.95 -5.22 -13.75
C ALA A 110 -22.48 -5.30 -13.51
N PRO A 111 -23.17 -6.33 -14.06
CA PRO A 111 -24.61 -6.50 -13.90
C PRO A 111 -24.99 -7.18 -12.58
N SER A 112 -24.03 -7.80 -11.90
CA SER A 112 -24.26 -8.53 -10.65
C SER A 112 -23.06 -8.42 -9.72
N PHE A 113 -23.30 -8.69 -8.44
CA PHE A 113 -22.25 -8.67 -7.41
C PHE A 113 -21.11 -9.65 -7.72
N GLY A 114 -21.43 -10.86 -8.24
CA GLY A 114 -20.43 -11.86 -8.61
C GLY A 114 -19.50 -11.40 -9.74
N VAL A 115 -20.06 -10.76 -10.77
CA VAL A 115 -19.26 -10.21 -11.89
C VAL A 115 -18.38 -9.07 -11.37
N LEU A 116 -18.91 -8.19 -10.50
CA LEU A 116 -18.12 -7.13 -9.87
C LEU A 116 -16.98 -7.71 -9.03
N LEU A 117 -17.23 -8.78 -8.28
CA LEU A 117 -16.22 -9.43 -7.45
C LEU A 117 -15.05 -9.98 -8.30
N ILE A 118 -15.34 -10.57 -9.44
CA ILE A 118 -14.31 -11.04 -10.38
C ILE A 118 -13.56 -9.86 -10.97
N ALA A 119 -14.26 -8.85 -11.46
CA ALA A 119 -13.65 -7.68 -12.09
C ALA A 119 -12.73 -6.93 -11.12
N ILE A 120 -13.14 -6.74 -9.86
CA ILE A 120 -12.35 -6.06 -8.85
C ILE A 120 -11.15 -6.88 -8.37
N THR A 121 -11.23 -8.22 -8.43
CA THR A 121 -10.08 -9.11 -8.18
C THR A 121 -9.02 -8.94 -9.27
N VAL A 122 -9.45 -8.91 -10.54
CA VAL A 122 -8.55 -8.66 -11.69
C VAL A 122 -7.98 -7.26 -11.61
N LEU A 123 -8.77 -6.26 -11.22
CA LEU A 123 -8.30 -4.90 -10.97
C LEU A 123 -7.18 -4.90 -9.92
N GLY A 124 -7.40 -5.55 -8.78
CA GLY A 124 -6.37 -5.69 -7.73
C GLY A 124 -5.07 -6.28 -8.29
N LEU A 125 -5.15 -7.39 -9.03
CA LEU A 125 -4.00 -8.09 -9.61
C LEU A 125 -3.19 -7.19 -10.56
N THR A 126 -3.83 -6.30 -11.29
CA THR A 126 -3.21 -5.53 -12.38
C THR A 126 -2.79 -4.11 -11.95
N THR A 127 -3.31 -3.60 -10.85
CA THR A 127 -3.07 -2.22 -10.38
C THR A 127 -1.72 -2.03 -9.65
N VAL A 128 -0.70 -2.81 -10.02
CA VAL A 128 0.63 -2.81 -9.39
C VAL A 128 1.61 -1.76 -9.93
N ALA A 129 1.16 -0.90 -10.85
CA ALA A 129 2.01 0.10 -11.49
C ALA A 129 2.74 1.01 -10.47
N GLY A 130 2.11 1.38 -9.36
CA GLY A 130 2.74 2.17 -8.29
C GLY A 130 3.98 1.50 -7.70
N GLN A 131 3.94 0.16 -7.54
CA GLN A 131 5.07 -0.63 -7.02
C GLN A 131 6.23 -0.73 -8.02
N LEU A 132 5.95 -0.58 -9.32
CA LEU A 132 6.96 -0.58 -10.38
C LEU A 132 7.52 0.83 -10.64
N LEU A 133 6.70 1.88 -10.51
CA LEU A 133 7.10 3.27 -10.75
C LEU A 133 8.07 3.78 -9.69
N THR A 134 7.89 3.41 -8.42
CA THR A 134 8.76 3.86 -7.33
C THR A 134 10.23 3.44 -7.51
N PRO A 135 10.56 2.15 -7.71
CA PRO A 135 11.95 1.75 -7.99
C PRO A 135 12.44 2.28 -9.34
N LEU A 136 11.56 2.42 -10.35
CA LEU A 136 11.94 2.99 -11.63
C LEU A 136 12.39 4.45 -11.49
N ALA A 137 11.66 5.24 -10.70
CA ALA A 137 12.04 6.62 -10.40
C ALA A 137 13.42 6.70 -9.72
N GLY A 138 13.67 5.82 -8.77
CA GLY A 138 14.98 5.71 -8.11
C GLY A 138 16.12 5.29 -9.05
N ASP A 139 15.82 4.44 -10.05
CA ASP A 139 16.80 3.98 -11.03
C ASP A 139 17.16 5.04 -12.09
N LEU A 140 16.23 5.96 -12.36
CA LEU A 140 16.42 7.08 -13.29
C LEU A 140 16.99 8.33 -12.61
N ALA A 141 16.98 8.38 -11.28
CA ALA A 141 17.50 9.51 -10.52
C ALA A 141 19.02 9.41 -10.32
N ASP A 142 19.69 10.55 -10.31
CA ASP A 142 21.07 10.65 -9.87
C ASP A 142 21.19 10.30 -8.39
N ASP A 143 22.31 9.74 -7.95
CA ASP A 143 22.50 9.28 -6.57
C ASP A 143 22.24 10.37 -5.53
N ALA A 144 22.61 11.62 -5.81
CA ALA A 144 22.36 12.78 -4.95
C ALA A 144 20.88 13.16 -4.82
N GLN A 145 20.04 12.85 -5.82
CA GLN A 145 18.62 13.23 -5.87
C GLN A 145 17.69 12.04 -5.66
N ARG A 146 18.21 10.80 -5.61
CA ARG A 146 17.40 9.56 -5.55
C ARG A 146 16.39 9.58 -4.41
N GLY A 147 16.81 9.97 -3.21
CA GLY A 147 15.93 10.04 -2.04
C GLY A 147 14.78 11.03 -2.23
N GLN A 148 15.06 12.21 -2.79
CA GLN A 148 14.05 13.23 -3.07
C GLN A 148 13.05 12.77 -4.13
N VAL A 149 13.52 12.19 -5.22
CA VAL A 149 12.69 11.70 -6.33
C VAL A 149 11.76 10.59 -5.86
N VAL A 150 12.30 9.58 -5.16
CA VAL A 150 11.52 8.49 -4.59
C VAL A 150 10.50 9.03 -3.58
N GLY A 151 10.91 9.98 -2.73
CA GLY A 151 10.03 10.64 -1.76
C GLY A 151 8.83 11.33 -2.41
N ILE A 152 9.02 12.03 -3.53
CA ILE A 152 7.93 12.68 -4.29
C ILE A 152 6.96 11.62 -4.84
N VAL A 153 7.47 10.52 -5.42
CA VAL A 153 6.62 9.46 -5.97
C VAL A 153 5.82 8.77 -4.87
N VAL A 154 6.43 8.44 -3.75
CA VAL A 154 5.75 7.84 -2.59
C VAL A 154 4.70 8.79 -2.01
N SER A 155 5.00 10.10 -1.94
CA SER A 155 4.02 11.11 -1.50
C SER A 155 2.82 11.17 -2.44
N GLY A 156 3.03 11.06 -3.75
CA GLY A 156 1.95 10.96 -4.74
C GLY A 156 1.08 9.72 -4.52
N ILE A 157 1.68 8.57 -4.25
CA ILE A 157 0.98 7.32 -3.92
C ILE A 157 0.12 7.49 -2.67
N LEU A 158 0.67 8.05 -1.59
CA LEU A 158 -0.08 8.29 -0.35
C LEU A 158 -1.23 9.28 -0.55
N THR A 159 -0.99 10.34 -1.33
CA THR A 159 -2.04 11.30 -1.70
C THR A 159 -3.15 10.60 -2.50
N GLY A 160 -2.79 9.72 -3.44
CA GLY A 160 -3.75 8.94 -4.22
C GLY A 160 -4.68 8.08 -3.35
N ILE A 161 -4.13 7.43 -2.32
CA ILE A 161 -4.93 6.63 -1.35
C ILE A 161 -6.01 7.49 -0.67
N LEU A 162 -5.65 8.69 -0.25
CA LEU A 162 -6.53 9.56 0.51
C LEU A 162 -7.56 10.25 -0.38
N VAL A 163 -7.09 10.80 -1.50
CA VAL A 163 -7.92 11.52 -2.46
C VAL A 163 -8.93 10.57 -3.12
N SER A 164 -8.56 9.31 -3.36
CA SER A 164 -9.48 8.33 -3.97
C SER A 164 -10.77 8.14 -3.18
N ARG A 165 -10.68 8.01 -1.85
CA ARG A 165 -11.88 7.84 -1.01
C ARG A 165 -12.81 9.03 -1.09
N THR A 166 -12.25 10.25 -1.06
CA THR A 166 -13.02 11.49 -1.15
C THR A 166 -13.64 11.65 -2.54
N LEU A 167 -12.85 11.49 -3.61
CA LEU A 167 -13.36 11.56 -4.98
C LEU A 167 -14.40 10.49 -5.27
N SER A 168 -14.18 9.26 -4.79
CA SER A 168 -15.13 8.17 -4.93
C SER A 168 -16.49 8.53 -4.33
N GLY A 169 -16.50 9.03 -3.09
CA GLY A 169 -17.74 9.44 -2.44
C GLY A 169 -18.45 10.56 -3.19
N LEU A 170 -17.73 11.62 -3.59
CA LEU A 170 -18.30 12.77 -4.31
C LEU A 170 -18.84 12.40 -5.68
N ILE A 171 -18.11 11.64 -6.48
CA ILE A 171 -18.53 11.20 -7.81
C ILE A 171 -19.73 10.27 -7.70
N ALA A 172 -19.70 9.34 -6.74
CA ALA A 172 -20.79 8.39 -6.56
C ALA A 172 -22.11 9.04 -6.11
N ASP A 173 -22.03 10.06 -5.26
CA ASP A 173 -23.18 10.83 -4.81
C ASP A 173 -23.81 11.61 -5.96
N ALA A 174 -22.98 12.20 -6.83
CA ALA A 174 -23.43 13.01 -7.96
C ALA A 174 -23.91 12.19 -9.18
N ALA A 175 -23.26 11.06 -9.49
CA ALA A 175 -23.44 10.37 -10.76
C ALA A 175 -23.49 8.82 -10.65
N GLY A 176 -23.55 8.31 -9.42
CA GLY A 176 -23.61 6.87 -9.15
C GLY A 176 -22.22 6.18 -9.11
N TRP A 177 -22.14 5.05 -8.43
CA TRP A 177 -20.91 4.32 -8.18
C TRP A 177 -20.22 3.79 -9.45
N ARG A 178 -20.97 3.46 -10.48
CA ARG A 178 -20.42 2.99 -11.77
C ARG A 178 -19.59 4.06 -12.47
N THR A 179 -19.97 5.33 -12.33
CA THR A 179 -19.23 6.47 -12.90
C THR A 179 -17.84 6.61 -12.28
N VAL A 180 -17.67 6.25 -11.00
CA VAL A 180 -16.34 6.26 -10.34
C VAL A 180 -15.36 5.35 -11.08
N PHE A 181 -15.77 4.12 -11.38
CA PHE A 181 -14.94 3.16 -12.12
C PHE A 181 -14.73 3.58 -13.58
N GLY A 182 -15.73 4.19 -14.22
CA GLY A 182 -15.60 4.73 -15.58
C GLY A 182 -14.57 5.87 -15.67
N VAL A 183 -14.62 6.82 -14.73
CA VAL A 183 -13.64 7.93 -14.64
C VAL A 183 -12.23 7.39 -14.36
N ALA A 184 -12.10 6.44 -13.44
CA ALA A 184 -10.83 5.79 -13.14
C ALA A 184 -10.26 5.04 -14.36
N ALA A 185 -11.12 4.35 -15.14
CA ALA A 185 -10.72 3.68 -16.37
C ALA A 185 -10.17 4.67 -17.41
N ALA A 186 -10.85 5.79 -17.61
CA ALA A 186 -10.40 6.83 -18.54
C ALA A 186 -9.04 7.43 -18.10
N ALA A 187 -8.86 7.65 -16.80
CA ALA A 187 -7.59 8.12 -16.25
C ALA A 187 -6.46 7.10 -16.47
N ASP A 188 -6.69 5.82 -16.19
CA ASP A 188 -5.69 4.76 -16.38
C ASP A 188 -5.29 4.59 -17.85
N VAL A 189 -6.24 4.70 -18.80
CA VAL A 189 -5.94 4.73 -20.24
C VAL A 189 -5.05 5.93 -20.58
N GLY A 190 -5.39 7.11 -20.08
CA GLY A 190 -4.59 8.33 -20.29
C GLY A 190 -3.15 8.16 -19.79
N PHE A 191 -2.99 7.66 -18.55
CA PHE A 191 -1.67 7.39 -17.98
C PHE A 191 -0.93 6.29 -18.74
N ALA A 192 -1.59 5.22 -19.17
CA ALA A 192 -0.97 4.16 -19.97
C ALA A 192 -0.36 4.73 -21.26
N ILE A 193 -1.10 5.58 -21.97
CA ILE A 193 -0.64 6.21 -23.22
C ILE A 193 0.55 7.15 -22.95
N VAL A 194 0.44 8.02 -21.93
CA VAL A 194 1.49 8.99 -21.61
C VAL A 194 2.77 8.28 -21.16
N LEU A 195 2.66 7.32 -20.25
CA LEU A 195 3.81 6.57 -19.74
C LEU A 195 4.49 5.75 -20.83
N TYR A 196 3.74 5.15 -21.76
CA TYR A 196 4.31 4.43 -22.89
C TYR A 196 5.20 5.33 -23.78
N ARG A 197 4.82 6.60 -23.91
CA ARG A 197 5.58 7.59 -24.72
C ARG A 197 6.78 8.16 -23.99
N VAL A 198 6.69 8.34 -22.66
CA VAL A 198 7.65 9.13 -21.88
C VAL A 198 8.69 8.28 -21.16
N ILE A 199 8.36 7.03 -20.75
CA ILE A 199 9.34 6.14 -20.11
C ILE A 199 10.43 5.80 -21.12
N PRO A 200 11.73 6.06 -20.80
CA PRO A 200 12.83 5.74 -21.69
C PRO A 200 12.97 4.22 -21.87
N PRO A 201 13.60 3.77 -22.98
CA PRO A 201 13.91 2.34 -23.12
C PRO A 201 14.89 1.92 -22.04
N LEU A 202 14.56 0.82 -21.36
CA LEU A 202 15.31 0.27 -20.23
C LEU A 202 15.72 -1.18 -20.52
N VAL A 203 16.94 -1.53 -20.13
CA VAL A 203 17.40 -2.90 -20.17
C VAL A 203 16.92 -3.63 -18.92
N PRO A 204 16.37 -4.84 -19.03
CA PRO A 204 16.01 -5.67 -17.88
C PRO A 204 17.23 -5.90 -16.95
N LYS A 205 16.99 -5.88 -15.64
CA LYS A 205 18.06 -5.99 -14.64
C LYS A 205 18.40 -7.42 -14.25
N ALA A 206 17.40 -8.32 -14.30
CA ALA A 206 17.58 -9.68 -13.80
C ALA A 206 18.30 -10.56 -14.81
N ARG A 207 19.28 -11.29 -14.31
CA ARG A 207 19.95 -12.40 -15.04
C ARG A 207 19.29 -13.74 -14.76
N LEU A 208 18.39 -13.81 -13.77
CA LEU A 208 17.70 -15.04 -13.37
C LEU A 208 16.39 -15.21 -14.14
N PRO A 209 16.01 -16.44 -14.50
CA PRO A 209 14.71 -16.71 -15.10
C PRO A 209 13.59 -16.43 -14.08
N TYR A 210 12.42 -16.00 -14.58
CA TYR A 210 11.28 -15.57 -13.75
C TYR A 210 10.87 -16.59 -12.65
N PRO A 211 10.76 -17.92 -12.89
CA PRO A 211 10.44 -18.89 -11.84
C PRO A 211 11.46 -18.88 -10.69
N ALA A 212 12.75 -18.69 -11.01
CA ALA A 212 13.80 -18.62 -10.00
C ALA A 212 13.69 -17.34 -9.15
N LEU A 213 13.22 -16.21 -9.74
CA LEU A 213 12.95 -15.00 -8.99
C LEU A 213 11.81 -15.21 -7.99
N ILE A 214 10.70 -15.81 -8.40
CA ILE A 214 9.58 -16.13 -7.49
C ILE A 214 10.05 -17.08 -6.39
N ALA A 215 10.77 -18.16 -6.74
CA ALA A 215 11.32 -19.10 -5.76
C ALA A 215 12.25 -18.42 -4.76
N SER A 216 13.01 -17.40 -5.20
CA SER A 216 13.92 -16.64 -4.33
C SER A 216 13.20 -15.81 -3.27
N VAL A 217 11.98 -15.32 -3.53
CA VAL A 217 11.14 -14.66 -2.53
C VAL A 217 10.73 -15.67 -1.45
N GLY A 218 10.30 -16.87 -1.84
CA GLY A 218 9.99 -17.95 -0.91
C GLY A 218 11.22 -18.40 -0.08
N ALA A 219 12.39 -18.45 -0.70
CA ALA A 219 13.63 -18.78 -0.02
C ALA A 219 13.99 -17.75 1.07
N VAL A 220 13.88 -16.45 0.77
CA VAL A 220 14.13 -15.38 1.75
C VAL A 220 13.17 -15.49 2.94
N ILE A 221 11.87 -15.76 2.71
CA ILE A 221 10.90 -15.99 3.80
C ILE A 221 11.32 -17.17 4.68
N ARG A 222 11.82 -18.27 4.09
CA ARG A 222 12.24 -19.45 4.86
C ARG A 222 13.49 -19.21 5.69
N HIS A 223 14.47 -18.50 5.15
CA HIS A 223 15.77 -18.34 5.79
C HIS A 223 15.84 -17.15 6.75
N GLU A 224 15.13 -16.03 6.44
CA GLU A 224 15.21 -14.82 7.25
C GLU A 224 14.18 -14.82 8.39
N ARG A 225 14.63 -15.10 9.61
CA ARG A 225 13.77 -15.11 10.81
C ARG A 225 13.18 -13.72 11.09
N ALA A 226 13.98 -12.68 10.99
CA ALA A 226 13.54 -11.30 11.22
C ALA A 226 12.43 -10.89 10.24
N LEU A 227 12.51 -11.31 8.97
CA LEU A 227 11.45 -11.08 7.99
C LEU A 227 10.13 -11.71 8.43
N ARG A 228 10.12 -12.97 8.84
CA ARG A 228 8.88 -13.67 9.27
C ARG A 228 8.19 -12.95 10.43
N TRP A 229 8.94 -12.55 11.45
CA TRP A 229 8.39 -11.82 12.58
C TRP A 229 7.88 -10.43 12.18
N THR A 230 8.61 -9.74 11.33
CA THR A 230 8.19 -8.44 10.79
C THR A 230 6.96 -8.58 9.90
N MET A 231 6.85 -9.67 9.11
CA MET A 231 5.65 -9.97 8.31
C MET A 231 4.42 -10.21 9.19
N VAL A 232 4.55 -10.90 10.33
CA VAL A 232 3.43 -11.08 11.28
C VAL A 232 2.95 -9.72 11.79
N LEU A 233 3.87 -8.85 12.23
CA LEU A 233 3.51 -7.49 12.66
C LEU A 233 2.88 -6.69 11.52
N GLY A 234 3.47 -6.72 10.33
CA GLY A 234 2.95 -5.99 9.18
C GLY A 234 1.57 -6.49 8.72
N ALA A 235 1.39 -7.81 8.61
CA ALA A 235 0.12 -8.42 8.25
C ALA A 235 -0.98 -8.12 9.29
N THR A 236 -0.66 -8.21 10.59
CA THR A 236 -1.61 -7.83 11.66
C THR A 236 -1.95 -6.34 11.55
N GLY A 237 -0.96 -5.47 11.32
CA GLY A 237 -1.17 -4.03 11.21
C GLY A 237 -2.06 -3.67 10.03
N PHE A 238 -1.76 -4.20 8.86
CA PHE A 238 -2.58 -3.93 7.68
C PHE A 238 -3.96 -4.61 7.77
N GLY A 239 -4.04 -5.75 8.48
CA GLY A 239 -5.30 -6.44 8.77
C GLY A 239 -6.23 -5.59 9.64
N VAL A 240 -5.77 -5.09 10.79
CA VAL A 240 -6.60 -4.23 11.66
C VAL A 240 -6.93 -2.92 10.99
N PHE A 241 -6.02 -2.35 10.19
CA PHE A 241 -6.26 -1.16 9.40
C PHE A 241 -7.40 -1.35 8.40
N THR A 242 -7.33 -2.43 7.60
CA THR A 242 -8.34 -2.72 6.58
C THR A 242 -9.67 -3.11 7.23
N MET A 243 -9.64 -3.86 8.32
CA MET A 243 -10.81 -4.21 9.11
C MET A 243 -11.53 -2.95 9.63
N PHE A 244 -10.79 -2.00 10.20
CA PHE A 244 -11.33 -0.74 10.68
C PHE A 244 -11.99 0.07 9.56
N TRP A 245 -11.28 0.34 8.47
CA TRP A 245 -11.78 1.15 7.36
C TRP A 245 -12.99 0.51 6.66
N THR A 246 -13.03 -0.82 6.55
CA THR A 246 -14.19 -1.54 6.00
C THR A 246 -15.39 -1.41 6.92
N ALA A 247 -15.22 -1.67 8.20
CA ALA A 247 -16.29 -1.57 9.19
C ALA A 247 -16.76 -0.11 9.42
N LEU A 248 -15.84 0.85 9.29
CA LEU A 248 -16.16 2.28 9.39
C LEU A 248 -17.17 2.71 8.31
N THR A 249 -17.05 2.20 7.09
CA THR A 249 -18.03 2.46 6.04
C THR A 249 -19.43 1.98 6.45
N PHE A 250 -19.54 0.79 7.01
CA PHE A 250 -20.81 0.27 7.51
C PHE A 250 -21.34 1.08 8.70
N LEU A 251 -20.46 1.50 9.62
CA LEU A 251 -20.84 2.32 10.77
C LEU A 251 -21.43 3.67 10.33
N LEU A 252 -20.76 4.34 9.40
CA LEU A 252 -21.19 5.67 8.95
C LEU A 252 -22.43 5.63 8.05
N SER A 253 -22.68 4.52 7.37
CA SER A 253 -23.91 4.30 6.57
C SER A 253 -25.14 3.95 7.42
N ALA A 254 -24.92 3.43 8.65
CA ALA A 254 -25.97 2.99 9.55
C ALA A 254 -26.33 4.05 10.60
N PRO A 255 -27.53 3.96 11.26
CA PRO A 255 -27.83 4.78 12.42
C PRO A 255 -26.79 4.60 13.54
N PRO A 256 -26.43 5.67 14.28
CA PRO A 256 -27.04 7.01 14.30
C PRO A 256 -26.52 7.97 13.23
N PHE A 257 -25.51 7.62 12.44
CA PHE A 257 -24.89 8.54 11.49
C PHE A 257 -25.71 8.68 10.20
N SER A 258 -26.00 7.58 9.53
CA SER A 258 -26.75 7.54 8.26
C SER A 258 -26.24 8.54 7.22
N TYR A 259 -24.90 8.66 7.09
CA TYR A 259 -24.29 9.65 6.21
C TYR A 259 -24.34 9.23 4.74
N PRO A 260 -24.48 10.19 3.80
CA PRO A 260 -24.32 9.92 2.38
C PRO A 260 -22.87 9.56 2.05
N VAL A 261 -22.67 8.89 0.92
CA VAL A 261 -21.34 8.38 0.51
C VAL A 261 -20.31 9.51 0.34
N SER A 262 -20.74 10.71 -0.06
CA SER A 262 -19.88 11.89 -0.13
C SER A 262 -19.26 12.24 1.22
N VAL A 263 -20.06 12.25 2.29
CA VAL A 263 -19.57 12.52 3.66
C VAL A 263 -18.68 11.38 4.14
N ILE A 264 -19.04 10.11 3.88
CA ILE A 264 -18.22 8.95 4.24
C ILE A 264 -16.82 9.06 3.60
N GLY A 265 -16.76 9.46 2.32
CA GLY A 265 -15.51 9.69 1.60
C GLY A 265 -14.62 10.77 2.23
N LEU A 266 -15.23 11.82 2.82
CA LEU A 266 -14.48 12.91 3.49
C LEU A 266 -13.73 12.45 4.75
N PHE A 267 -14.21 11.41 5.43
CA PHE A 267 -13.47 10.83 6.56
C PHE A 267 -12.07 10.31 6.15
N GLY A 268 -11.88 9.99 4.86
CA GLY A 268 -10.56 9.68 4.30
C GLY A 268 -9.53 10.78 4.50
N LEU A 269 -9.95 12.06 4.51
CA LEU A 269 -9.06 13.20 4.72
C LEU A 269 -8.48 13.26 6.13
N ALA A 270 -9.18 12.73 7.13
CA ALA A 270 -8.64 12.64 8.49
C ALA A 270 -7.38 11.75 8.57
N GLY A 271 -7.30 10.71 7.73
CA GLY A 271 -6.12 9.86 7.59
C GLY A 271 -4.88 10.59 7.07
N LEU A 272 -5.06 11.71 6.33
CA LEU A 272 -3.93 12.52 5.84
C LEU A 272 -3.07 13.06 6.99
N ALA A 273 -3.69 13.53 8.06
CA ALA A 273 -2.96 14.03 9.23
C ALA A 273 -2.08 12.91 9.84
N GLY A 274 -2.63 11.69 9.92
CA GLY A 274 -1.90 10.51 10.39
C GLY A 274 -0.73 10.15 9.48
N ALA A 275 -0.95 10.09 8.17
CA ALA A 275 0.08 9.77 7.19
C ALA A 275 1.24 10.79 7.19
N LEU A 276 0.92 12.09 7.31
CA LEU A 276 1.93 13.17 7.39
C LEU A 276 2.75 13.08 8.69
N ALA A 277 2.10 12.78 9.82
CA ALA A 277 2.80 12.60 11.09
C ALA A 277 3.74 11.38 11.06
N ALA A 278 3.31 10.29 10.43
CA ALA A 278 4.07 9.06 10.33
C ALA A 278 5.38 9.21 9.51
N GLN A 279 5.46 10.15 8.58
CA GLN A 279 6.70 10.41 7.82
C GLN A 279 7.90 10.74 8.72
N ARG A 280 7.64 11.30 9.92
CA ARG A 280 8.70 11.57 10.91
C ARG A 280 9.27 10.30 11.54
N SER A 281 8.58 9.16 11.43
CA SER A 281 9.01 7.89 12.01
C SER A 281 10.30 7.33 11.39
N GLY A 282 10.61 7.68 10.13
CA GLY A 282 11.90 7.35 9.52
C GLY A 282 13.09 7.88 10.32
N ARG A 283 12.97 9.10 10.87
CA ARG A 283 14.03 9.70 11.72
C ARG A 283 14.27 8.94 13.04
N LEU A 284 13.27 8.20 13.51
CA LEU A 284 13.42 7.34 14.69
C LEU A 284 14.25 6.09 14.35
N HIS A 285 14.11 5.57 13.14
CA HIS A 285 14.97 4.50 12.65
C HIS A 285 16.43 4.95 12.57
N ASP A 286 16.69 6.12 11.96
CA ASP A 286 18.04 6.67 11.81
C ASP A 286 18.75 6.90 13.16
N ARG A 287 17.97 7.02 14.24
CA ARG A 287 18.47 7.17 15.63
C ARG A 287 18.59 5.84 16.38
N GLY A 288 18.39 4.69 15.74
CA GLY A 288 18.42 3.37 16.39
C GLY A 288 17.18 3.06 17.25
N TRP A 289 16.10 3.84 17.13
CA TRP A 289 14.88 3.68 17.96
C TRP A 289 13.78 2.86 17.28
N SER A 290 14.11 2.12 16.23
CA SER A 290 13.13 1.33 15.45
C SER A 290 12.27 0.42 16.30
N LEU A 291 12.89 -0.39 17.15
CA LEU A 291 12.15 -1.38 17.97
C LEU A 291 11.29 -0.73 19.06
N PRO A 292 11.80 0.22 19.89
CA PRO A 292 10.97 0.94 20.85
C PRO A 292 9.82 1.70 20.19
N ALA A 293 10.08 2.37 19.06
CA ALA A 293 9.08 3.11 18.32
C ALA A 293 7.99 2.20 17.71
N THR A 294 8.34 0.98 17.26
CA THR A 294 7.36 -0.01 16.81
C THR A 294 6.43 -0.42 17.95
N GLY A 295 6.95 -0.61 19.17
CA GLY A 295 6.12 -0.90 20.35
C GLY A 295 5.22 0.27 20.71
N ALA A 296 5.72 1.51 20.68
CA ALA A 296 4.92 2.71 20.92
C ALA A 296 3.80 2.87 19.86
N ALA A 297 4.10 2.58 18.60
CA ALA A 297 3.09 2.61 17.52
C ALA A 297 1.97 1.59 17.79
N TRP A 298 2.29 0.38 18.23
CA TRP A 298 1.26 -0.61 18.60
C TRP A 298 0.50 -0.24 19.86
N GLY A 299 1.13 0.42 20.85
CA GLY A 299 0.45 1.02 21.98
C GLY A 299 -0.54 2.09 21.54
N LEU A 300 -0.15 2.95 20.60
CA LEU A 300 -1.02 3.97 20.02
C LEU A 300 -2.19 3.34 19.23
N ALA A 301 -1.96 2.25 18.49
CA ALA A 301 -3.03 1.52 17.81
C ALA A 301 -4.05 0.95 18.80
N LEU A 302 -3.58 0.38 19.92
CA LEU A 302 -4.45 -0.09 20.98
C LEU A 302 -5.32 1.05 21.54
N VAL A 303 -4.73 2.22 21.83
CA VAL A 303 -5.47 3.40 22.27
C VAL A 303 -6.50 3.83 21.23
N ALA A 304 -6.13 3.85 19.94
CA ALA A 304 -7.06 4.19 18.86
C ALA A 304 -8.29 3.26 18.85
N PHE A 305 -8.11 1.96 19.03
CA PHE A 305 -9.22 1.01 19.06
C PHE A 305 -10.03 1.06 20.34
N VAL A 306 -9.45 1.41 21.47
CA VAL A 306 -10.18 1.68 22.71
C VAL A 306 -11.06 2.94 22.52
N VAL A 307 -10.52 4.01 21.94
CA VAL A 307 -11.30 5.21 21.59
C VAL A 307 -12.44 4.87 20.62
N ALA A 308 -12.16 4.06 19.60
CA ALA A 308 -13.17 3.59 18.66
C ALA A 308 -14.27 2.77 19.33
N ALA A 309 -13.92 1.93 20.31
CA ALA A 309 -14.89 1.13 21.05
C ALA A 309 -15.79 1.98 21.96
N VAL A 310 -15.22 2.96 22.69
CA VAL A 310 -15.92 3.76 23.69
C VAL A 310 -16.66 4.96 23.06
N ALA A 311 -15.99 5.67 22.15
CA ALA A 311 -16.47 6.91 21.56
C ALA A 311 -16.87 6.80 20.08
N GLY A 312 -16.84 5.60 19.50
CA GLY A 312 -17.10 5.36 18.07
C GLY A 312 -18.55 5.68 17.60
N ARG A 313 -19.45 6.02 18.52
CA ARG A 313 -20.80 6.53 18.19
C ARG A 313 -20.87 8.05 18.06
N THR A 314 -19.75 8.74 18.22
CA THR A 314 -19.63 10.20 18.05
C THR A 314 -18.67 10.53 16.91
N VAL A 315 -18.93 11.61 16.18
CA VAL A 315 -18.07 12.06 15.09
C VAL A 315 -16.65 12.34 15.60
N ALA A 316 -16.54 13.04 16.73
CA ALA A 316 -15.24 13.35 17.33
C ALA A 316 -14.43 12.07 17.68
N GLY A 317 -15.09 11.09 18.31
CA GLY A 317 -14.47 9.83 18.65
C GLY A 317 -13.97 9.05 17.43
N VAL A 318 -14.78 9.01 16.36
CA VAL A 318 -14.39 8.39 15.08
C VAL A 318 -13.19 9.12 14.47
N LEU A 319 -13.20 10.45 14.39
CA LEU A 319 -12.08 11.22 13.82
C LEU A 319 -10.80 11.05 14.63
N ILE A 320 -10.87 11.07 15.95
CA ILE A 320 -9.71 10.82 16.83
C ILE A 320 -9.17 9.39 16.60
N ALA A 321 -10.05 8.40 16.54
CA ALA A 321 -9.64 7.02 16.28
C ALA A 321 -8.94 6.86 14.91
N ILE A 322 -9.47 7.49 13.86
CA ILE A 322 -8.85 7.49 12.52
C ILE A 322 -7.43 8.06 12.59
N VAL A 323 -7.28 9.27 13.13
CA VAL A 323 -5.96 9.94 13.17
C VAL A 323 -4.95 9.13 13.96
N LEU A 324 -5.31 8.64 15.14
CA LEU A 324 -4.44 7.83 15.98
C LEU A 324 -4.05 6.51 15.28
N LEU A 325 -5.01 5.84 14.65
CA LEU A 325 -4.78 4.58 13.94
C LEU A 325 -3.85 4.78 12.73
N ASP A 326 -4.10 5.81 11.92
CA ASP A 326 -3.26 6.09 10.76
C ASP A 326 -1.82 6.44 11.18
N ILE A 327 -1.64 7.28 12.21
CA ILE A 327 -0.30 7.53 12.79
C ILE A 327 0.35 6.21 13.21
N ALA A 328 -0.36 5.38 13.96
CA ALA A 328 0.17 4.15 14.53
C ALA A 328 0.60 3.16 13.43
N ILE A 329 -0.31 2.81 12.53
CA ILE A 329 -0.08 1.77 11.52
C ILE A 329 0.92 2.22 10.47
N GLN A 330 0.85 3.47 10.00
CA GLN A 330 1.82 4.00 9.04
C GLN A 330 3.22 4.11 9.65
N SER A 331 3.33 4.54 10.91
CA SER A 331 4.61 4.56 11.63
C SER A 331 5.21 3.15 11.78
N ALA A 332 4.40 2.18 12.23
CA ALA A 332 4.83 0.78 12.33
C ALA A 332 5.29 0.23 10.98
N ASN A 333 4.56 0.56 9.89
CA ASN A 333 4.90 0.10 8.53
C ASN A 333 6.25 0.68 8.07
N ILE A 334 6.47 1.99 8.24
CA ILE A 334 7.73 2.65 7.89
C ILE A 334 8.90 2.05 8.67
N LEU A 335 8.75 1.89 10.00
CA LEU A 335 9.79 1.32 10.86
C LEU A 335 10.11 -0.14 10.50
N ASN A 336 9.10 -0.93 10.20
CA ASN A 336 9.25 -2.32 9.76
C ASN A 336 10.00 -2.40 8.42
N GLN A 337 9.61 -1.59 7.43
CA GLN A 337 10.27 -1.54 6.13
C GLN A 337 11.73 -1.09 6.23
N SER A 338 11.99 0.00 6.98
CA SER A 338 13.35 0.51 7.18
C SER A 338 14.25 -0.56 7.78
N ARG A 339 13.78 -1.27 8.81
CA ARG A 339 14.51 -2.36 9.45
C ARG A 339 14.76 -3.55 8.52
N LEU A 340 13.80 -3.92 7.67
CA LEU A 340 13.99 -4.98 6.68
C LEU A 340 15.08 -4.63 5.66
N PHE A 341 15.22 -3.36 5.31
CA PHE A 341 16.23 -2.91 4.34
C PHE A 341 17.66 -2.93 4.88
N THR A 342 17.85 -3.11 6.19
CA THR A 342 19.18 -3.30 6.80
C THR A 342 19.63 -4.76 6.78
N ILE A 343 18.72 -5.74 6.55
CA ILE A 343 19.07 -7.17 6.55
C ILE A 343 20.04 -7.51 5.40
N SER A 344 19.75 -7.08 4.17
CA SER A 344 20.59 -7.34 3.01
C SER A 344 20.32 -6.35 1.88
N GLY A 345 21.35 -5.68 1.42
CA GLY A 345 21.28 -4.76 0.28
C GLY A 345 20.85 -5.45 -1.02
N GLU A 346 21.38 -6.66 -1.27
CA GLU A 346 21.08 -7.45 -2.47
C GLU A 346 19.66 -8.05 -2.47
N ALA A 347 19.13 -8.37 -1.29
CA ALA A 347 17.82 -8.98 -1.13
C ALA A 347 16.68 -7.95 -0.92
N ARG A 348 16.96 -6.64 -0.92
CA ARG A 348 15.95 -5.59 -0.65
C ARG A 348 14.65 -5.75 -1.42
N SER A 349 14.73 -5.97 -2.73
CA SER A 349 13.54 -6.13 -3.57
C SER A 349 12.71 -7.35 -3.13
N ARG A 350 13.37 -8.47 -2.85
CA ARG A 350 12.72 -9.73 -2.42
C ARG A 350 12.12 -9.60 -1.03
N LEU A 351 12.84 -8.98 -0.08
CA LEU A 351 12.35 -8.68 1.27
C LEU A 351 11.12 -7.80 1.23
N ASN A 352 11.16 -6.74 0.43
CA ASN A 352 10.03 -5.82 0.26
C ASN A 352 8.83 -6.50 -0.38
N THR A 353 9.03 -7.29 -1.44
CA THR A 353 7.95 -8.05 -2.08
C THR A 353 7.27 -8.99 -1.09
N ALA A 354 8.05 -9.77 -0.32
CA ALA A 354 7.53 -10.67 0.69
C ALA A 354 6.74 -9.94 1.77
N TYR A 355 7.29 -8.84 2.30
CA TYR A 355 6.67 -8.04 3.34
C TYR A 355 5.35 -7.41 2.88
N ILE A 356 5.34 -6.76 1.71
CA ILE A 356 4.12 -6.10 1.21
C ILE A 356 3.07 -7.15 0.83
N THR A 357 3.45 -8.27 0.21
CA THR A 357 2.52 -9.39 -0.04
C THR A 357 1.87 -9.87 1.26
N GLY A 358 2.67 -10.08 2.31
CA GLY A 358 2.17 -10.46 3.64
C GLY A 358 1.20 -9.44 4.22
N ASN A 359 1.49 -8.14 4.08
CA ASN A 359 0.59 -7.07 4.53
C ASN A 359 -0.76 -7.14 3.82
N PHE A 360 -0.79 -7.31 2.50
CA PHE A 360 -2.04 -7.36 1.74
C PHE A 360 -2.83 -8.66 1.98
N ILE A 361 -2.16 -9.78 2.25
CA ILE A 361 -2.83 -10.99 2.76
C ILE A 361 -3.49 -10.70 4.11
N GLY A 362 -2.78 -10.04 5.04
CA GLY A 362 -3.34 -9.57 6.30
C GLY A 362 -4.54 -8.65 6.11
N GLY A 363 -4.44 -7.71 5.15
CA GLY A 363 -5.53 -6.82 4.76
C GLY A 363 -6.76 -7.55 4.24
N ALA A 364 -6.57 -8.58 3.41
CA ALA A 364 -7.65 -9.43 2.93
C ALA A 364 -8.37 -10.16 4.08
N VAL A 365 -7.60 -10.74 5.01
CA VAL A 365 -8.16 -11.36 6.20
C VAL A 365 -8.90 -10.34 7.07
N GLY A 366 -8.32 -9.15 7.25
CA GLY A 366 -8.93 -8.07 8.03
C GLY A 366 -10.26 -7.59 7.46
N SER A 367 -10.34 -7.37 6.13
CA SER A 367 -11.61 -6.95 5.49
C SER A 367 -12.67 -8.05 5.50
N ALA A 368 -12.29 -9.30 5.32
CA ALA A 368 -13.20 -10.44 5.46
C ALA A 368 -13.73 -10.55 6.90
N ALA A 369 -12.84 -10.42 7.88
CA ALA A 369 -13.20 -10.41 9.30
C ALA A 369 -14.14 -9.23 9.62
N ALA A 370 -13.92 -8.03 9.06
CA ALA A 370 -14.79 -6.89 9.25
C ALA A 370 -16.25 -7.20 8.88
N SER A 371 -16.46 -7.83 7.73
CA SER A 371 -17.80 -8.20 7.23
C SER A 371 -18.49 -9.22 8.12
N LEU A 372 -17.76 -10.26 8.53
CA LEU A 372 -18.28 -11.32 9.41
C LEU A 372 -18.58 -10.78 10.82
N LEU A 373 -17.67 -10.00 11.38
CA LEU A 373 -17.82 -9.41 12.72
C LEU A 373 -18.92 -8.36 12.75
N TRP A 374 -19.08 -7.58 11.66
CA TRP A 374 -20.16 -6.62 11.54
C TRP A 374 -21.53 -7.30 11.58
N SER A 375 -21.70 -8.39 10.86
CA SER A 375 -22.97 -9.15 10.86
C SER A 375 -23.23 -9.86 12.20
N ALA A 376 -22.18 -10.29 12.94
CA ALA A 376 -22.30 -11.00 14.19
C ALA A 376 -22.56 -10.12 15.41
N GLY A 377 -21.99 -8.91 15.46
CA GLY A 377 -22.07 -8.04 16.63
C GLY A 377 -21.77 -6.56 16.35
N GLY A 378 -21.84 -6.15 15.08
CA GLY A 378 -21.68 -4.77 14.65
C GLY A 378 -20.32 -4.18 15.02
N TRP A 379 -20.32 -2.86 15.28
CA TRP A 379 -19.11 -2.12 15.63
C TRP A 379 -18.40 -2.63 16.88
N THR A 380 -19.15 -3.14 17.86
CA THR A 380 -18.59 -3.67 19.11
C THR A 380 -17.72 -4.90 18.85
N ALA A 381 -18.20 -5.85 18.04
CA ALA A 381 -17.43 -7.06 17.70
C ALA A 381 -16.14 -6.71 16.95
N VAL A 382 -16.21 -5.78 16.00
CA VAL A 382 -15.04 -5.27 15.26
C VAL A 382 -14.02 -4.62 16.20
N SER A 383 -14.48 -3.72 17.08
CA SER A 383 -13.60 -2.98 17.98
C SER A 383 -12.92 -3.89 19.00
N VAL A 384 -13.64 -4.85 19.58
CA VAL A 384 -13.08 -5.84 20.53
C VAL A 384 -12.03 -6.72 19.84
N THR A 385 -12.32 -7.18 18.62
CA THR A 385 -11.36 -7.98 17.85
C THR A 385 -10.10 -7.16 17.49
N ALA A 386 -10.26 -5.89 17.15
CA ALA A 386 -9.14 -4.98 16.84
C ALA A 386 -8.26 -4.74 18.09
N VAL A 387 -8.86 -4.57 19.26
CA VAL A 387 -8.14 -4.50 20.54
C VAL A 387 -7.37 -5.79 20.80
N ALA A 388 -8.00 -6.96 20.64
CA ALA A 388 -7.35 -8.25 20.82
C ALA A 388 -6.15 -8.45 19.86
N LEU A 389 -6.30 -8.09 18.58
CA LEU A 389 -5.22 -8.15 17.59
C LEU A 389 -4.09 -7.15 17.88
N SER A 390 -4.41 -5.97 18.45
CA SER A 390 -3.39 -5.01 18.88
C SER A 390 -2.61 -5.53 20.09
N CYS A 391 -3.26 -6.18 21.05
CA CYS A 391 -2.61 -6.87 22.16
C CYS A 391 -1.73 -8.03 21.67
N PHE A 392 -2.21 -8.82 20.71
CA PHE A 392 -1.42 -9.86 20.06
C PHE A 392 -0.15 -9.29 19.41
N ALA A 393 -0.27 -8.19 18.65
CA ALA A 393 0.88 -7.57 18.01
C ALA A 393 1.88 -6.99 19.04
N LEU A 394 1.39 -6.42 20.15
CA LEU A 394 2.24 -6.00 21.26
C LEU A 394 2.97 -7.18 21.90
N ALA A 395 2.31 -8.33 22.07
CA ALA A 395 2.93 -9.55 22.58
C ALA A 395 4.02 -10.06 21.61
N VAL A 396 3.72 -10.13 20.32
CA VAL A 396 4.69 -10.49 19.26
C VAL A 396 5.90 -9.54 19.30
N TRP A 397 5.67 -8.23 19.39
CA TRP A 397 6.74 -7.25 19.51
C TRP A 397 7.54 -7.45 20.81
N ALA A 398 6.88 -7.63 21.96
CA ALA A 398 7.54 -7.77 23.27
C ALA A 398 8.45 -9.00 23.33
N VAL A 399 8.02 -10.11 22.72
CA VAL A 399 8.86 -11.32 22.58
C VAL A 399 9.95 -11.10 21.54
N GLY A 400 9.58 -10.55 20.37
CA GLY A 400 10.48 -10.39 19.24
C GLY A 400 11.63 -9.42 19.47
N ARG A 401 11.42 -8.36 20.24
CA ARG A 401 12.45 -7.34 20.54
C ARG A 401 13.68 -7.86 21.30
N ARG A 402 13.58 -9.04 21.90
CA ARG A 402 14.67 -9.70 22.65
C ARG A 402 15.51 -10.64 21.79
N GLY A 403 15.25 -10.73 20.51
CA GLY A 403 16.00 -11.60 19.60
C GLY A 403 15.49 -11.57 18.16
N PRO A 404 14.32 -12.18 17.83
CA PRO A 404 13.93 -12.38 16.42
C PRO A 404 13.74 -11.11 15.59
N LEU A 405 13.43 -9.98 16.20
CA LEU A 405 13.26 -8.69 15.52
C LEU A 405 14.56 -7.87 15.51
N VAL A 406 15.58 -8.28 16.24
CA VAL A 406 16.89 -7.61 16.21
C VAL A 406 17.61 -8.03 14.94
N VAL A 407 17.96 -7.07 14.10
CA VAL A 407 18.82 -7.27 12.94
C VAL A 407 20.24 -6.93 13.40
N THR A 408 21.18 -7.87 13.19
CA THR A 408 22.60 -7.63 13.51
C THR A 408 23.10 -6.46 12.66
N GLY A 409 23.18 -5.29 13.26
CA GLY A 409 23.52 -4.03 12.61
C GLY A 409 22.91 -2.79 13.30
N ASP A 410 22.02 -3.00 14.26
CA ASP A 410 21.48 -1.98 15.16
C ASP A 410 22.30 -1.89 16.46
#